data_bb89476f5db9ad850e4562282a94b276
#
_entry.id   bb89476f5db9ad850e4562282a94b276
#
_cell.length_a   1.000
_cell.length_b   1.000
_cell.length_c   1.000
_cell.angle_alpha   90.00
_cell.angle_beta   90.00
_cell.angle_gamma   90.00
#
_symmetry.space_group_name_H-M   'P 1'
#
loop_
_entity.id
_entity.type
_entity.pdbx_description
1 polymer ?
#
loop_
_entity_poly.entity_id
_entity_poly.type
_entity_poly.pdbx_seq_one_letter_code
_entity_poly.pdbx_strand_id
1 'polypeptide(L)'
;MMEETKVYRLLKGWRNAPPVDLKKLDETVLMFSQLLVDFPQIKEIDINPLLINQKDATVLDARIVVDKDKVCKRFEPHEHMVISPYPKKYEVLWLLKNGQEVLLRPIKPEDEPMWLEMFQSLSEESIRYRFFQMLKDTPHEVRVRYCNVDYDREIALVAEMDENGKRKILGVSRLTLESDEKSGEMAFLVSDYWQGLGLGTKMVDYTLDIAKEKGIEKVDAIILQDNYRALSLTKKMGFNIEYLTDGTVKATLNLKDEDIDFRCINLPEPPKATQEEQPQAIPVSNSKKAIKEAKEATPA
;
A
#
# COMPACT_ATOMS: atom_id res chain seq x y z
N MET A 1 10.13 9.93 12.87
CA MET A 1 10.20 8.94 13.95
C MET A 1 11.60 8.86 14.59
N MET A 2 12.69 8.44 13.90
CA MET A 2 14.03 8.42 14.53
C MET A 2 14.50 9.82 14.97
N GLU A 3 14.33 10.84 14.14
CA GLU A 3 14.76 12.22 14.41
C GLU A 3 14.14 12.85 15.67
N GLU A 4 12.97 12.37 16.07
CA GLU A 4 12.23 12.82 17.26
C GLU A 4 12.76 12.19 18.55
N THR A 5 13.62 11.16 18.43
CA THR A 5 14.18 10.45 19.60
C THR A 5 15.40 11.17 20.18
N LYS A 6 15.58 11.08 21.49
CA LYS A 6 16.77 11.63 22.16
C LYS A 6 18.08 10.96 21.69
N VAL A 7 17.98 9.68 21.29
CA VAL A 7 19.12 8.85 20.84
C VAL A 7 19.64 9.36 19.48
N TYR A 8 18.77 9.91 18.62
CA TYR A 8 19.18 10.36 17.29
C TYR A 8 20.35 11.34 17.29
N ARG A 9 20.43 12.22 18.31
CA ARG A 9 21.56 13.14 18.47
C ARG A 9 22.88 12.42 18.72
N LEU A 10 22.84 11.28 19.46
CA LEU A 10 24.01 10.44 19.71
C LEU A 10 24.45 9.70 18.45
N LEU A 11 23.49 9.23 17.64
CA LEU A 11 23.73 8.53 16.37
C LEU A 11 24.44 9.42 15.33
N LYS A 12 24.21 10.72 15.36
CA LYS A 12 24.91 11.71 14.51
C LYS A 12 26.36 12.02 14.94
N GLY A 13 26.82 11.38 15.99
CA GLY A 13 28.13 11.63 16.60
C GLY A 13 28.04 12.48 17.85
N TRP A 14 28.72 12.05 18.90
CA TRP A 14 28.73 12.72 20.20
C TRP A 14 30.13 12.73 20.79
N ARG A 15 30.61 13.91 21.20
CA ARG A 15 31.97 14.12 21.70
C ARG A 15 33.01 13.58 20.69
N ASN A 16 33.79 12.56 21.06
CA ASN A 16 34.80 11.93 20.19
C ASN A 16 34.29 10.69 19.44
N ALA A 17 33.00 10.33 19.59
CA ALA A 17 32.41 9.21 18.85
C ALA A 17 31.94 9.69 17.46
N PRO A 18 32.40 9.04 16.38
CA PRO A 18 31.97 9.37 15.03
C PRO A 18 30.47 9.02 14.82
N PRO A 19 29.80 9.61 13.81
CA PRO A 19 28.43 9.24 13.46
C PRO A 19 28.33 7.78 13.03
N VAL A 20 27.21 7.14 13.33
CA VAL A 20 26.91 5.79 12.86
C VAL A 20 26.35 5.81 11.44
N ASP A 21 26.32 4.66 10.77
CA ASP A 21 25.61 4.51 9.49
C ASP A 21 24.10 4.43 9.75
N LEU A 22 23.40 5.57 9.54
CA LEU A 22 21.95 5.66 9.73
C LEU A 22 21.19 4.81 8.72
N LYS A 23 21.71 4.65 7.50
CA LYS A 23 21.10 3.80 6.49
C LYS A 23 21.10 2.34 6.93
N LYS A 24 22.20 1.90 7.53
CA LYS A 24 22.32 0.56 8.08
C LYS A 24 21.36 0.32 9.24
N LEU A 25 21.11 1.35 10.06
CA LEU A 25 20.11 1.31 11.12
C LEU A 25 18.71 1.17 10.53
N ASP A 26 18.37 1.94 9.50
CA ASP A 26 17.08 1.84 8.81
C ASP A 26 16.87 0.43 8.23
N GLU A 27 17.87 -0.11 7.53
CA GLU A 27 17.83 -1.48 7.00
C GLU A 27 17.59 -2.52 8.11
N THR A 28 18.23 -2.33 9.27
CA THR A 28 18.09 -3.25 10.42
C THR A 28 16.67 -3.18 11.01
N VAL A 29 16.10 -1.99 11.16
CA VAL A 29 14.72 -1.81 11.64
C VAL A 29 13.72 -2.41 10.65
N LEU A 30 13.94 -2.25 9.35
CA LEU A 30 13.09 -2.85 8.31
C LEU A 30 13.15 -4.39 8.35
N MET A 31 14.36 -4.98 8.48
CA MET A 31 14.53 -6.43 8.62
C MET A 31 13.87 -6.97 9.90
N PHE A 32 13.95 -6.22 11.00
CA PHE A 32 13.25 -6.56 12.23
C PHE A 32 11.73 -6.55 12.06
N SER A 33 11.20 -5.55 11.37
CA SER A 33 9.76 -5.48 11.05
C SER A 33 9.33 -6.64 10.16
N GLN A 34 10.14 -6.98 9.14
CA GLN A 34 9.89 -8.12 8.25
C GLN A 34 9.88 -9.46 9.02
N LEU A 35 10.78 -9.63 9.99
CA LEU A 35 10.80 -10.81 10.84
C LEU A 35 9.48 -11.03 11.58
N LEU A 36 8.86 -9.96 12.08
CA LEU A 36 7.55 -10.03 12.75
C LEU A 36 6.41 -10.35 11.77
N VAL A 37 6.52 -9.90 10.54
CA VAL A 37 5.56 -10.20 9.47
C VAL A 37 5.64 -11.67 9.05
N ASP A 38 6.86 -12.20 8.91
CA ASP A 38 7.09 -13.56 8.38
C ASP A 38 6.84 -14.66 9.43
N PHE A 39 6.92 -14.31 10.72
CA PHE A 39 6.83 -15.28 11.81
C PHE A 39 5.71 -14.96 12.82
N PRO A 40 4.44 -15.25 12.48
CA PRO A 40 3.27 -14.97 13.32
C PRO A 40 3.28 -15.69 14.67
N GLN A 41 4.14 -16.69 14.85
CA GLN A 41 4.36 -17.39 16.12
C GLN A 41 5.23 -16.60 17.10
N ILE A 42 5.90 -15.53 16.69
CA ILE A 42 6.67 -14.68 17.61
C ILE A 42 5.70 -13.89 18.48
N LYS A 43 5.79 -14.07 19.79
CA LYS A 43 5.02 -13.35 20.79
C LYS A 43 5.74 -12.14 21.34
N GLU A 44 7.05 -12.26 21.51
CA GLU A 44 7.91 -11.23 22.07
C GLU A 44 9.30 -11.37 21.47
N ILE A 45 9.92 -10.25 21.15
CA ILE A 45 11.33 -10.21 20.74
C ILE A 45 12.01 -9.03 21.42
N ASP A 46 13.15 -9.29 22.04
CA ASP A 46 14.00 -8.29 22.67
C ASP A 46 15.41 -8.41 22.11
N ILE A 47 15.92 -7.31 21.59
CA ILE A 47 17.29 -7.19 21.06
C ILE A 47 18.04 -6.17 21.91
N ASN A 48 18.91 -6.67 22.78
CA ASN A 48 19.62 -5.80 23.73
C ASN A 48 20.95 -6.42 24.17
N PRO A 49 22.11 -5.82 23.76
CA PRO A 49 22.20 -4.59 22.96
C PRO A 49 22.28 -4.83 21.45
N LEU A 50 21.84 -3.83 20.68
CA LEU A 50 22.19 -3.65 19.28
C LEU A 50 23.41 -2.73 19.19
N LEU A 51 24.53 -3.24 18.72
CA LEU A 51 25.72 -2.44 18.44
C LEU A 51 25.65 -1.90 17.02
N ILE A 52 25.77 -0.59 16.89
CA ILE A 52 25.85 0.06 15.59
C ILE A 52 27.10 0.94 15.50
N ASN A 53 27.79 0.88 14.37
CA ASN A 53 28.97 1.68 14.09
C ASN A 53 28.89 2.31 12.68
N GLN A 54 30.01 2.77 12.13
CA GLN A 54 30.10 3.42 10.82
C GLN A 54 29.90 2.45 9.64
N LYS A 55 29.90 1.12 9.86
CA LYS A 55 29.90 0.11 8.79
C LYS A 55 28.79 -0.91 8.96
N ASP A 56 28.52 -1.31 10.20
CA ASP A 56 27.66 -2.46 10.49
C ASP A 56 26.73 -2.21 11.67
N ALA A 57 25.61 -2.93 11.68
CA ALA A 57 24.73 -3.11 12.83
C ALA A 57 24.79 -4.59 13.25
N THR A 58 25.14 -4.85 14.50
CA THR A 58 25.33 -6.22 15.03
C THR A 58 24.46 -6.42 16.26
N VAL A 59 23.63 -7.44 16.24
CA VAL A 59 22.88 -7.90 17.41
C VAL A 59 23.84 -8.70 18.28
N LEU A 60 24.05 -8.26 19.52
CA LEU A 60 24.92 -8.94 20.47
C LEU A 60 24.16 -9.96 21.32
N ASP A 61 22.92 -9.65 21.66
CA ASP A 61 22.01 -10.56 22.33
C ASP A 61 20.58 -10.38 21.84
N ALA A 62 19.86 -11.49 21.70
CA ALA A 62 18.46 -11.51 21.28
C ALA A 62 17.68 -12.58 22.02
N ARG A 63 16.56 -12.19 22.60
CA ARG A 63 15.59 -13.08 23.21
C ARG A 63 14.32 -13.11 22.36
N ILE A 64 13.90 -14.32 21.96
CA ILE A 64 12.67 -14.50 21.18
C ILE A 64 11.76 -15.47 21.95
N VAL A 65 10.56 -15.03 22.25
CA VAL A 65 9.51 -15.85 22.85
C VAL A 65 8.52 -16.26 21.78
N VAL A 66 8.33 -17.56 21.63
CA VAL A 66 7.47 -18.15 20.60
C VAL A 66 6.21 -18.74 21.25
N ASP A 67 5.07 -18.49 20.65
CA ASP A 67 3.80 -19.11 21.00
C ASP A 67 3.76 -20.54 20.46
N LYS A 68 3.84 -21.52 21.35
CA LYS A 68 3.88 -22.95 21.00
C LYS A 68 2.62 -23.41 20.27
N ASP A 69 1.48 -22.80 20.57
CA ASP A 69 0.19 -23.15 19.98
C ASP A 69 0.06 -22.66 18.53
N LYS A 70 0.94 -21.76 18.13
CA LYS A 70 1.01 -21.21 16.78
C LYS A 70 2.08 -21.85 15.89
N VAL A 71 3.05 -22.56 16.42
CA VAL A 71 4.21 -23.11 15.66
C VAL A 71 3.80 -24.03 14.52
N CYS A 72 2.73 -24.81 14.67
CA CYS A 72 2.27 -25.77 13.67
C CYS A 72 1.05 -25.30 12.87
N LYS A 73 0.59 -24.07 13.06
CA LYS A 73 -0.55 -23.52 12.33
C LYS A 73 -0.11 -22.88 11.03
N ARG A 74 -0.91 -23.05 9.97
CA ARG A 74 -0.82 -22.23 8.78
C ARG A 74 -1.60 -20.95 9.05
N PHE A 75 -0.99 -19.83 8.73
CA PHE A 75 -1.59 -18.50 8.80
C PHE A 75 -1.72 -17.95 7.38
N GLU A 76 -2.81 -17.23 7.13
CA GLU A 76 -2.85 -16.36 5.97
C GLU A 76 -1.81 -15.23 6.13
N PRO A 77 -1.21 -14.79 5.04
CA PRO A 77 -0.25 -13.68 5.11
C PRO A 77 -0.84 -12.50 5.87
N HIS A 78 -0.12 -12.07 6.92
CA HIS A 78 -0.44 -10.89 7.74
C HIS A 78 -1.65 -11.00 8.69
N GLU A 79 -2.33 -12.14 8.77
CA GLU A 79 -3.51 -12.35 9.65
C GLU A 79 -3.26 -11.98 11.12
N HIS A 80 -2.03 -12.08 11.59
CA HIS A 80 -1.63 -11.77 12.96
C HIS A 80 -1.28 -10.30 13.22
N MET A 81 -1.25 -9.47 12.18
CA MET A 81 -0.90 -8.06 12.28
C MET A 81 -2.14 -7.23 12.61
N VAL A 82 -1.98 -6.26 13.52
CA VAL A 82 -3.04 -5.29 13.86
C VAL A 82 -3.26 -4.28 12.74
N ILE A 83 -2.22 -4.03 11.94
CA ILE A 83 -2.25 -3.15 10.77
C ILE A 83 -1.73 -3.96 9.60
N SER A 84 -2.52 -4.10 8.55
CA SER A 84 -2.09 -4.73 7.30
C SER A 84 -0.93 -3.98 6.68
N PRO A 85 0.18 -4.67 6.37
CA PRO A 85 1.28 -4.04 5.66
C PRO A 85 0.85 -3.63 4.26
N TYR A 86 1.65 -2.76 3.64
CA TYR A 86 1.44 -2.31 2.27
C TYR A 86 1.26 -3.50 1.31
N PRO A 87 0.09 -3.63 0.63
CA PRO A 87 -0.23 -4.80 -0.17
C PRO A 87 0.41 -4.76 -1.56
N LYS A 88 1.73 -4.96 -1.62
CA LYS A 88 2.55 -4.90 -2.85
C LYS A 88 2.03 -5.83 -3.97
N LYS A 89 1.33 -6.91 -3.64
CA LYS A 89 0.72 -7.83 -4.61
C LYS A 89 -0.26 -7.16 -5.57
N TYR A 90 -0.76 -5.98 -5.23
CA TYR A 90 -1.65 -5.18 -6.06
C TYR A 90 -0.92 -4.12 -6.92
N GLU A 91 0.40 -4.19 -7.02
CA GLU A 91 1.14 -3.38 -8.00
C GLU A 91 1.08 -4.05 -9.38
N VAL A 92 0.53 -3.35 -10.38
CA VAL A 92 0.40 -3.88 -11.75
C VAL A 92 0.68 -2.80 -12.78
N LEU A 93 1.49 -3.11 -13.77
CA LEU A 93 1.72 -2.25 -14.93
C LEU A 93 0.57 -2.40 -15.93
N TRP A 94 0.13 -1.29 -16.48
CA TRP A 94 -0.91 -1.25 -17.49
C TRP A 94 -0.61 -0.21 -18.57
N LEU A 95 -1.02 -0.51 -19.82
CA LEU A 95 -0.86 0.39 -20.97
C LEU A 95 -2.16 1.15 -21.22
N LEU A 96 -2.09 2.48 -21.24
CA LEU A 96 -3.16 3.35 -21.69
C LEU A 96 -3.43 3.15 -23.20
N LYS A 97 -4.60 3.58 -23.68
CA LYS A 97 -4.95 3.52 -25.10
C LYS A 97 -3.98 4.27 -26.02
N ASN A 98 -3.27 5.26 -25.50
CA ASN A 98 -2.23 6.01 -26.21
C ASN A 98 -0.83 5.37 -26.15
N GLY A 99 -0.71 4.16 -25.56
CA GLY A 99 0.54 3.42 -25.45
C GLY A 99 1.46 3.82 -24.29
N GLN A 100 1.04 4.78 -23.44
CA GLN A 100 1.81 5.15 -22.26
C GLN A 100 1.61 4.13 -21.13
N GLU A 101 2.68 3.84 -20.42
CA GLU A 101 2.70 2.89 -19.30
C GLU A 101 2.31 3.57 -18.00
N VAL A 102 1.45 2.92 -17.20
CA VAL A 102 0.96 3.39 -15.91
C VAL A 102 1.08 2.26 -14.90
N LEU A 103 1.63 2.55 -13.72
CA LEU A 103 1.64 1.66 -12.57
C LEU A 103 0.38 1.90 -11.74
N LEU A 104 -0.52 0.91 -11.71
CA LEU A 104 -1.61 0.87 -10.75
C LEU A 104 -1.07 0.23 -9.46
N ARG A 105 -1.18 0.92 -8.36
CA ARG A 105 -0.67 0.46 -7.08
C ARG A 105 -1.46 1.03 -5.90
N PRO A 106 -1.40 0.36 -4.73
CA PRO A 106 -1.92 0.95 -3.50
C PRO A 106 -1.23 2.30 -3.20
N ILE A 107 -1.97 3.22 -2.59
CA ILE A 107 -1.44 4.53 -2.17
C ILE A 107 -0.51 4.37 -0.98
N LYS A 108 0.48 5.25 -0.85
CA LYS A 108 1.45 5.27 0.25
C LYS A 108 1.41 6.62 0.97
N PRO A 109 1.79 6.69 2.26
CA PRO A 109 1.91 7.98 2.96
C PRO A 109 2.81 8.99 2.24
N GLU A 110 3.87 8.51 1.57
CA GLU A 110 4.82 9.33 0.81
C GLU A 110 4.23 9.95 -0.47
N ASP A 111 3.03 9.53 -0.85
CA ASP A 111 2.34 10.05 -2.04
C ASP A 111 1.68 11.41 -1.83
N GLU A 112 1.63 11.91 -0.59
CA GLU A 112 0.97 13.18 -0.26
C GLU A 112 1.36 14.33 -1.20
N PRO A 113 2.64 14.58 -1.51
CA PRO A 113 3.02 15.65 -2.44
C PRO A 113 2.47 15.45 -3.86
N MET A 114 2.52 14.22 -4.38
CA MET A 114 1.99 13.88 -5.72
C MET A 114 0.46 13.94 -5.74
N TRP A 115 -0.18 13.55 -4.65
CA TRP A 115 -1.63 13.67 -4.49
C TRP A 115 -2.06 15.14 -4.51
N LEU A 116 -1.32 16.03 -3.83
CA LEU A 116 -1.55 17.48 -3.86
C LEU A 116 -1.36 18.05 -5.26
N GLU A 117 -0.29 17.70 -5.97
CA GLU A 117 -0.06 18.13 -7.37
C GLU A 117 -1.23 17.69 -8.27
N MET A 118 -1.69 16.46 -8.13
CA MET A 118 -2.87 15.96 -8.87
C MET A 118 -4.11 16.80 -8.52
N PHE A 119 -4.41 16.98 -7.23
CA PHE A 119 -5.59 17.76 -6.79
C PHE A 119 -5.57 19.18 -7.34
N GLN A 120 -4.44 19.87 -7.32
CA GLN A 120 -4.28 21.22 -7.85
C GLN A 120 -4.42 21.31 -9.37
N SER A 121 -4.26 20.20 -10.08
CA SER A 121 -4.44 20.11 -11.53
C SER A 121 -5.88 19.86 -11.98
N LEU A 122 -6.79 19.60 -11.02
CA LEU A 122 -8.19 19.30 -11.32
C LEU A 122 -9.00 20.55 -11.66
N SER A 123 -9.96 20.40 -12.57
CA SER A 123 -11.00 21.39 -12.79
C SER A 123 -11.93 21.50 -11.58
N GLU A 124 -12.58 22.65 -11.44
CA GLU A 124 -13.63 22.85 -10.44
C GLU A 124 -14.75 21.81 -10.56
N GLU A 125 -15.08 21.41 -11.79
CA GLU A 125 -16.09 20.40 -12.07
C GLU A 125 -15.65 19.01 -11.54
N SER A 126 -14.41 18.59 -11.78
CA SER A 126 -13.87 17.32 -11.28
C SER A 126 -13.80 17.30 -9.75
N ILE A 127 -13.44 18.41 -9.12
CA ILE A 127 -13.46 18.56 -7.66
C ILE A 127 -14.90 18.42 -7.14
N ARG A 128 -15.85 19.13 -7.72
CA ARG A 128 -17.26 19.03 -7.33
C ARG A 128 -17.81 17.61 -7.47
N TYR A 129 -17.52 16.96 -8.58
CA TYR A 129 -17.97 15.58 -8.81
C TYR A 129 -17.41 14.58 -7.80
N ARG A 130 -16.19 14.80 -7.33
CA ARG A 130 -15.53 13.87 -6.38
C ARG A 130 -15.90 14.14 -4.92
N PHE A 131 -16.02 15.42 -4.53
CA PHE A 131 -16.15 15.82 -3.13
C PHE A 131 -17.54 16.37 -2.78
N PHE A 132 -18.44 16.46 -3.75
CA PHE A 132 -19.80 17.03 -3.63
C PHE A 132 -19.81 18.50 -3.18
N GLN A 133 -18.67 19.15 -3.19
CA GLN A 133 -18.47 20.53 -2.79
C GLN A 133 -17.29 21.15 -3.52
N MET A 134 -17.26 22.47 -3.53
CA MET A 134 -16.15 23.23 -4.11
C MET A 134 -15.04 23.35 -3.06
N LEU A 135 -13.94 22.62 -3.25
CA LEU A 135 -12.76 22.71 -2.42
C LEU A 135 -11.68 23.52 -3.17
N LYS A 136 -11.24 24.62 -2.58
CA LYS A 136 -10.13 25.42 -3.14
C LYS A 136 -8.76 24.89 -2.76
N ASP A 137 -8.68 24.27 -1.61
CA ASP A 137 -7.44 23.68 -1.06
C ASP A 137 -7.80 22.51 -0.14
N THR A 138 -6.80 21.68 0.14
CA THR A 138 -6.90 20.56 1.09
C THR A 138 -5.86 20.75 2.18
N PRO A 139 -6.29 20.94 3.47
CA PRO A 139 -5.36 21.00 4.61
C PRO A 139 -4.46 19.76 4.68
N HIS A 140 -3.25 19.94 5.25
CA HIS A 140 -2.27 18.84 5.39
C HIS A 140 -2.88 17.60 6.08
N GLU A 141 -3.64 17.78 7.15
CA GLU A 141 -4.27 16.70 7.90
C GLU A 141 -5.25 15.88 7.04
N VAL A 142 -5.93 16.53 6.11
CA VAL A 142 -6.84 15.88 5.17
C VAL A 142 -6.05 15.04 4.15
N ARG A 143 -4.97 15.58 3.62
CA ARG A 143 -4.09 14.87 2.67
C ARG A 143 -3.42 13.65 3.31
N VAL A 144 -2.91 13.82 4.54
CA VAL A 144 -2.36 12.70 5.32
C VAL A 144 -3.39 11.59 5.46
N ARG A 145 -4.65 11.92 5.81
CA ARG A 145 -5.73 10.93 5.93
C ARG A 145 -6.01 10.22 4.60
N TYR A 146 -5.92 10.92 3.46
CA TYR A 146 -6.12 10.29 2.14
C TYR A 146 -4.97 9.38 1.73
N CYS A 147 -3.76 9.60 2.22
CA CYS A 147 -2.58 8.81 1.85
C CYS A 147 -2.22 7.73 2.88
N ASN A 148 -2.62 7.90 4.16
CA ASN A 148 -2.34 6.95 5.22
C ASN A 148 -3.56 6.03 5.43
N VAL A 149 -3.60 4.94 4.67
CA VAL A 149 -4.75 4.04 4.55
C VAL A 149 -4.57 2.80 5.41
N ASP A 150 -5.62 2.42 6.13
CA ASP A 150 -5.75 1.10 6.75
C ASP A 150 -6.30 0.11 5.71
N TYR A 151 -5.41 -0.73 5.17
CA TYR A 151 -5.75 -1.67 4.09
C TYR A 151 -6.67 -2.83 4.51
N ASP A 152 -6.99 -2.98 5.79
CA ASP A 152 -8.03 -3.90 6.25
C ASP A 152 -9.43 -3.32 6.04
N ARG A 153 -9.55 -1.99 6.10
CA ARG A 153 -10.84 -1.28 6.01
C ARG A 153 -11.02 -0.48 4.74
N GLU A 154 -9.95 -0.31 3.98
CA GLU A 154 -10.00 0.55 2.81
C GLU A 154 -9.05 0.02 1.71
N ILE A 155 -9.51 0.06 0.48
CA ILE A 155 -8.69 -0.16 -0.72
C ILE A 155 -8.52 1.20 -1.39
N ALA A 156 -7.31 1.70 -1.50
CA ALA A 156 -7.03 2.94 -2.21
C ALA A 156 -5.91 2.70 -3.23
N LEU A 157 -6.23 2.81 -4.51
CA LEU A 157 -5.31 2.64 -5.64
C LEU A 157 -5.01 3.98 -6.28
N VAL A 158 -3.77 4.19 -6.62
CA VAL A 158 -3.32 5.30 -7.47
C VAL A 158 -2.84 4.78 -8.83
N ALA A 159 -3.04 5.58 -9.84
CA ALA A 159 -2.42 5.40 -11.15
C ALA A 159 -1.19 6.31 -11.20
N GLU A 160 0.00 5.73 -11.12
CA GLU A 160 1.27 6.45 -11.17
C GLU A 160 1.89 6.34 -12.56
N MET A 161 2.41 7.44 -13.06
CA MET A 161 3.21 7.49 -14.29
C MET A 161 4.54 8.20 -14.02
N ASP A 162 5.60 7.68 -14.62
CA ASP A 162 6.89 8.35 -14.68
C ASP A 162 6.98 9.16 -16.00
N GLU A 163 7.12 10.47 -15.87
CA GLU A 163 7.35 11.36 -16.99
C GLU A 163 8.74 11.98 -16.86
N ASN A 164 9.73 11.40 -17.57
CA ASN A 164 11.11 11.87 -17.57
C ASN A 164 11.77 11.90 -16.18
N GLY A 165 11.53 10.89 -15.35
CA GLY A 165 12.06 10.80 -14.00
C GLY A 165 11.25 11.57 -12.94
N LYS A 166 10.14 12.20 -13.32
CA LYS A 166 9.17 12.78 -12.40
C LYS A 166 7.92 11.92 -12.31
N ARG A 167 7.70 11.31 -11.15
CA ARG A 167 6.48 10.53 -10.89
C ARG A 167 5.29 11.46 -10.65
N LYS A 168 4.14 11.07 -11.18
CA LYS A 168 2.86 11.80 -11.06
C LYS A 168 1.72 10.83 -10.80
N ILE A 169 0.75 11.21 -9.99
CA ILE A 169 -0.53 10.52 -9.86
C ILE A 169 -1.51 11.08 -10.89
N LEU A 170 -2.10 10.19 -11.68
CA LEU A 170 -3.05 10.51 -12.75
C LEU A 170 -4.51 10.31 -12.31
N GLY A 171 -4.73 9.51 -11.27
CA GLY A 171 -6.04 9.22 -10.73
C GLY A 171 -5.97 8.41 -9.45
N VAL A 172 -7.09 8.35 -8.74
CA VAL A 172 -7.27 7.61 -7.49
C VAL A 172 -8.60 6.88 -7.55
N SER A 173 -8.61 5.59 -7.20
CA SER A 173 -9.82 4.82 -6.93
C SER A 173 -9.78 4.32 -5.49
N ARG A 174 -10.89 4.43 -4.79
CA ARG A 174 -11.00 4.14 -3.37
C ARG A 174 -12.27 3.36 -3.09
N LEU A 175 -12.16 2.31 -2.30
CA LEU A 175 -13.27 1.54 -1.76
C LEU A 175 -13.12 1.49 -0.23
N THR A 176 -14.05 2.10 0.47
CA THR A 176 -14.11 2.10 1.94
C THR A 176 -15.12 1.06 2.38
N LEU A 177 -14.71 0.12 3.24
CA LEU A 177 -15.57 -0.95 3.73
C LEU A 177 -16.56 -0.42 4.76
N GLU A 178 -17.76 -0.94 4.71
CA GLU A 178 -18.79 -0.72 5.72
C GLU A 178 -18.51 -1.61 6.96
N SER A 179 -19.23 -1.36 8.04
CA SER A 179 -19.06 -2.09 9.30
C SER A 179 -19.43 -3.58 9.23
N ASP A 180 -20.14 -4.00 8.18
CA ASP A 180 -20.50 -5.40 7.92
C ASP A 180 -19.36 -6.19 7.26
N GLU A 181 -18.27 -5.53 6.86
CA GLU A 181 -17.10 -6.07 6.16
C GLU A 181 -17.43 -6.79 4.83
N LYS A 182 -18.69 -6.69 4.36
CA LYS A 182 -19.20 -7.33 3.13
C LYS A 182 -19.66 -6.34 2.09
N SER A 183 -19.89 -5.12 2.49
CA SER A 183 -20.24 -4.02 1.60
C SER A 183 -19.24 -2.88 1.70
N GLY A 184 -19.19 -2.03 0.67
CA GLY A 184 -18.32 -0.86 0.67
C GLY A 184 -18.77 0.21 -0.28
N GLU A 185 -18.36 1.45 0.01
CA GLU A 185 -18.60 2.61 -0.84
C GLU A 185 -17.36 2.89 -1.70
N MET A 186 -17.57 2.96 -3.02
CA MET A 186 -16.51 3.26 -3.98
C MET A 186 -16.60 4.68 -4.49
N ALA A 187 -15.44 5.33 -4.59
CA ALA A 187 -15.29 6.60 -5.26
C ALA A 187 -14.01 6.61 -6.10
N PHE A 188 -14.04 7.28 -7.25
CA PHE A 188 -12.88 7.36 -8.14
C PHE A 188 -12.76 8.75 -8.76
N LEU A 189 -11.54 9.07 -9.16
CA LEU A 189 -11.19 10.34 -9.79
C LEU A 189 -10.04 10.12 -10.77
N VAL A 190 -10.11 10.71 -11.93
CA VAL A 190 -9.02 10.78 -12.91
C VAL A 190 -8.80 12.23 -13.26
N SER A 191 -7.55 12.69 -13.23
CA SER A 191 -7.16 14.03 -13.65
C SER A 191 -7.66 14.34 -15.06
N ASP A 192 -8.15 15.56 -15.28
CA ASP A 192 -8.90 15.95 -16.48
C ASP A 192 -8.15 15.61 -17.77
N TYR A 193 -6.85 15.87 -17.82
CA TYR A 193 -6.00 15.59 -18.98
C TYR A 193 -5.94 14.09 -19.35
N TRP A 194 -6.12 13.20 -18.36
CA TRP A 194 -5.99 11.74 -18.51
C TRP A 194 -7.33 11.02 -18.64
N GLN A 195 -8.43 11.77 -18.70
CA GLN A 195 -9.77 11.22 -18.95
C GLN A 195 -9.91 10.76 -20.40
N GLY A 196 -10.84 9.83 -20.66
CA GLY A 196 -11.09 9.30 -22.00
C GLY A 196 -10.09 8.27 -22.54
N LEU A 197 -8.96 8.06 -21.85
CA LEU A 197 -7.91 7.11 -22.24
C LEU A 197 -8.13 5.68 -21.68
N GLY A 198 -9.27 5.42 -21.05
CA GLY A 198 -9.61 4.12 -20.44
C GLY A 198 -9.15 3.96 -18.99
N LEU A 199 -8.38 4.91 -18.45
CA LEU A 199 -7.81 4.82 -17.11
C LEU A 199 -8.86 4.63 -16.02
N GLY A 200 -9.94 5.46 -16.03
CA GLY A 200 -11.02 5.34 -15.03
C GLY A 200 -11.71 3.97 -15.05
N THR A 201 -11.97 3.42 -16.26
CA THR A 201 -12.53 2.06 -16.40
C THR A 201 -11.61 1.03 -15.78
N LYS A 202 -10.32 1.09 -16.09
CA LYS A 202 -9.34 0.11 -15.56
C LYS A 202 -9.17 0.21 -14.05
N MET A 203 -9.15 1.42 -13.50
CA MET A 203 -9.03 1.62 -12.05
C MET A 203 -10.25 1.07 -11.30
N VAL A 204 -11.46 1.34 -11.80
CA VAL A 204 -12.71 0.80 -11.23
C VAL A 204 -12.72 -0.71 -11.30
N ASP A 205 -12.44 -1.30 -12.48
CA ASP A 205 -12.35 -2.72 -12.72
C ASP A 205 -11.38 -3.41 -11.73
N TYR A 206 -10.17 -2.90 -11.66
CA TYR A 206 -9.15 -3.46 -10.78
C TYR A 206 -9.49 -3.33 -9.29
N THR A 207 -10.14 -2.22 -8.89
CA THR A 207 -10.64 -2.06 -7.52
C THR A 207 -11.72 -3.10 -7.20
N LEU A 208 -12.61 -3.41 -8.15
CA LEU A 208 -13.64 -4.44 -8.00
C LEU A 208 -13.05 -5.85 -7.95
N ASP A 209 -12.00 -6.14 -8.71
CA ASP A 209 -11.29 -7.43 -8.64
C ASP A 209 -10.68 -7.65 -7.24
N ILE A 210 -10.03 -6.61 -6.69
CA ILE A 210 -9.48 -6.67 -5.32
C ILE A 210 -10.61 -6.80 -4.30
N ALA A 211 -11.75 -6.12 -4.51
CA ALA A 211 -12.91 -6.24 -3.65
C ALA A 211 -13.44 -7.68 -3.60
N LYS A 212 -13.55 -8.35 -4.76
CA LYS A 212 -13.93 -9.77 -4.85
C LYS A 212 -12.93 -10.68 -4.13
N GLU A 213 -11.63 -10.47 -4.34
CA GLU A 213 -10.57 -11.24 -3.66
C GLU A 213 -10.69 -11.11 -2.13
N LYS A 214 -11.05 -9.92 -1.64
CA LYS A 214 -11.28 -9.66 -0.20
C LYS A 214 -12.63 -10.16 0.32
N GLY A 215 -13.46 -10.78 -0.50
CA GLY A 215 -14.76 -11.31 -0.10
C GLY A 215 -15.87 -10.27 0.05
N ILE A 216 -15.70 -9.07 -0.53
CA ILE A 216 -16.73 -8.04 -0.55
C ILE A 216 -17.84 -8.48 -1.52
N GLU A 217 -19.07 -8.41 -1.04
CA GLU A 217 -20.25 -8.94 -1.75
C GLU A 217 -21.00 -7.83 -2.51
N LYS A 218 -20.89 -6.58 -2.04
CA LYS A 218 -21.64 -5.45 -2.58
C LYS A 218 -20.81 -4.18 -2.59
N VAL A 219 -20.89 -3.43 -3.68
CA VAL A 219 -20.24 -2.13 -3.83
C VAL A 219 -21.27 -1.08 -4.22
N ASP A 220 -21.36 -0.03 -3.43
CA ASP A 220 -22.18 1.16 -3.70
C ASP A 220 -21.26 2.33 -4.15
N ALA A 221 -21.78 3.20 -4.99
CA ALA A 221 -21.16 4.48 -5.35
C ALA A 221 -22.22 5.59 -5.41
N ILE A 222 -21.93 6.74 -4.81
CA ILE A 222 -22.79 7.92 -4.89
C ILE A 222 -22.21 8.86 -5.95
N ILE A 223 -23.06 9.31 -6.86
CA ILE A 223 -22.67 10.08 -8.06
C ILE A 223 -23.64 11.26 -8.23
N LEU A 224 -23.15 12.45 -8.53
CA LEU A 224 -24.03 13.56 -8.89
C LEU A 224 -24.77 13.27 -10.20
N GLN A 225 -26.04 13.65 -10.30
CA GLN A 225 -26.90 13.34 -11.47
C GLN A 225 -26.37 13.92 -12.77
N ASP A 226 -25.63 15.01 -12.73
CA ASP A 226 -25.01 15.67 -13.87
C ASP A 226 -23.62 15.16 -14.23
N ASN A 227 -23.07 14.22 -13.45
CA ASN A 227 -21.82 13.54 -13.79
C ASN A 227 -22.07 12.38 -14.78
N TYR A 228 -22.45 12.73 -16.02
CA TYR A 228 -22.78 11.75 -17.07
C TYR A 228 -21.64 10.77 -17.38
N ARG A 229 -20.38 11.18 -17.21
CA ARG A 229 -19.21 10.31 -17.46
C ARG A 229 -19.14 9.19 -16.45
N ALA A 230 -19.24 9.50 -15.15
CA ALA A 230 -19.24 8.50 -14.10
C ALA A 230 -20.47 7.58 -14.20
N LEU A 231 -21.68 8.15 -14.47
CA LEU A 231 -22.90 7.37 -14.68
C LEU A 231 -22.80 6.42 -15.88
N SER A 232 -22.20 6.85 -16.97
CA SER A 232 -21.97 6.00 -18.14
C SER A 232 -21.00 4.87 -17.84
N LEU A 233 -19.92 5.17 -17.09
CA LEU A 233 -18.94 4.17 -16.67
C LEU A 233 -19.58 3.13 -15.75
N THR A 234 -20.27 3.54 -14.68
CA THR A 234 -20.89 2.61 -13.73
C THR A 234 -21.95 1.74 -14.38
N LYS A 235 -22.78 2.31 -15.29
CA LYS A 235 -23.72 1.51 -16.10
C LYS A 235 -23.01 0.45 -16.94
N LYS A 236 -21.91 0.85 -17.63
CA LYS A 236 -21.11 -0.09 -18.42
C LYS A 236 -20.50 -1.21 -17.58
N MET A 237 -20.17 -0.93 -16.31
CA MET A 237 -19.62 -1.89 -15.36
C MET A 237 -20.71 -2.75 -14.68
N GLY A 238 -21.98 -2.61 -15.10
CA GLY A 238 -23.07 -3.45 -14.58
C GLY A 238 -23.72 -2.96 -13.29
N PHE A 239 -23.43 -1.74 -12.84
CA PHE A 239 -24.09 -1.18 -11.67
C PHE A 239 -25.57 -0.90 -11.93
N ASN A 240 -26.43 -1.25 -10.99
CA ASN A 240 -27.82 -0.84 -10.92
C ASN A 240 -27.89 0.61 -10.47
N ILE A 241 -28.69 1.41 -11.15
CA ILE A 241 -28.75 2.87 -10.96
C ILE A 241 -30.10 3.27 -10.35
N GLU A 242 -30.04 3.97 -9.21
CA GLU A 242 -31.19 4.53 -8.52
C GLU A 242 -31.01 6.05 -8.36
N TYR A 243 -31.97 6.83 -8.85
CA TYR A 243 -31.96 8.29 -8.72
C TYR A 243 -32.58 8.70 -7.39
N LEU A 244 -31.84 9.48 -6.61
CA LEU A 244 -32.27 9.98 -5.31
C LEU A 244 -32.85 11.39 -5.42
N THR A 245 -33.58 11.80 -4.39
CA THR A 245 -34.30 13.10 -4.39
C THR A 245 -33.40 14.29 -4.09
N ASP A 246 -32.19 14.06 -3.63
CA ASP A 246 -31.20 15.09 -3.28
C ASP A 246 -30.27 15.52 -4.43
N GLY A 247 -30.55 15.07 -5.64
CA GLY A 247 -29.72 15.38 -6.82
C GLY A 247 -28.53 14.43 -7.00
N THR A 248 -28.51 13.33 -6.25
CA THR A 248 -27.51 12.27 -6.40
C THR A 248 -28.12 11.01 -7.02
N VAL A 249 -27.24 10.10 -7.39
CA VAL A 249 -27.58 8.78 -7.93
C VAL A 249 -26.79 7.75 -7.12
N LYS A 250 -27.49 6.75 -6.61
CA LYS A 250 -26.88 5.57 -6.03
C LYS A 250 -26.68 4.53 -7.11
N ALA A 251 -25.43 4.12 -7.30
CA ALA A 251 -25.05 3.02 -8.18
C ALA A 251 -24.64 1.83 -7.31
N THR A 252 -25.27 0.68 -7.49
CA THR A 252 -25.04 -0.55 -6.69
C THR A 252 -24.63 -1.70 -7.58
N LEU A 253 -23.57 -2.41 -7.20
CA LEU A 253 -23.08 -3.63 -7.85
C LEU A 253 -23.01 -4.77 -6.84
N ASN A 254 -23.65 -5.90 -7.15
CA ASN A 254 -23.52 -7.15 -6.40
C ASN A 254 -22.39 -7.97 -7.02
N LEU A 255 -21.33 -8.24 -6.26
CA LEU A 255 -20.15 -8.97 -6.73
C LEU A 255 -20.33 -10.51 -6.66
N LYS A 256 -21.40 -10.98 -6.03
CA LYS A 256 -21.75 -12.41 -5.95
C LYS A 256 -22.38 -12.98 -7.23
N ASP A 257 -22.94 -12.11 -8.08
CA ASP A 257 -23.57 -12.54 -9.31
C ASP A 257 -22.49 -13.04 -10.27
N GLU A 258 -22.43 -14.36 -10.49
CA GLU A 258 -21.39 -15.06 -11.25
C GLU A 258 -21.32 -14.66 -12.73
N ASP A 259 -22.34 -13.96 -13.23
CA ASP A 259 -22.49 -13.59 -14.65
C ASP A 259 -21.77 -12.29 -15.06
N ILE A 260 -21.06 -11.63 -14.15
CA ILE A 260 -20.32 -10.41 -14.51
C ILE A 260 -18.91 -10.80 -14.95
N ASP A 261 -18.78 -11.23 -16.22
CA ASP A 261 -17.50 -11.48 -16.86
C ASP A 261 -16.87 -10.14 -17.31
N PHE A 262 -16.05 -9.55 -16.42
CA PHE A 262 -15.25 -8.34 -16.73
C PHE A 262 -14.13 -8.61 -17.75
N ARG A 263 -13.91 -9.85 -18.20
CA ARG A 263 -12.86 -10.24 -19.17
C ARG A 263 -13.12 -9.78 -20.60
N CYS A 264 -14.23 -9.13 -20.88
CA CYS A 264 -14.49 -8.55 -22.21
C CYS A 264 -13.65 -7.32 -22.57
N ILE A 265 -12.71 -6.92 -21.72
CA ILE A 265 -11.70 -5.93 -22.07
C ILE A 265 -10.39 -6.71 -22.24
N ASN A 266 -9.92 -6.89 -23.49
CA ASN A 266 -8.62 -7.51 -23.83
C ASN A 266 -7.52 -6.90 -22.96
N LEU A 267 -7.21 -7.53 -21.83
CA LEU A 267 -6.07 -7.22 -20.98
C LEU A 267 -4.92 -8.12 -21.43
N PRO A 268 -3.72 -7.60 -21.66
CA PRO A 268 -2.55 -8.46 -21.73
C PRO A 268 -2.43 -9.21 -20.39
N GLU A 269 -2.19 -10.52 -20.46
CA GLU A 269 -1.93 -11.33 -19.26
C GLU A 269 -0.82 -10.66 -18.43
N PRO A 270 -0.94 -10.64 -17.09
CA PRO A 270 0.14 -10.15 -16.26
C PRO A 270 1.41 -10.93 -16.60
N PRO A 271 2.58 -10.28 -16.66
CA PRO A 271 3.84 -10.99 -16.87
C PRO A 271 3.94 -12.08 -15.80
N LYS A 272 4.11 -13.33 -16.22
CA LYS A 272 4.32 -14.46 -15.31
C LYS A 272 5.43 -14.05 -14.35
N ALA A 273 5.15 -14.09 -13.06
CA ALA A 273 6.12 -13.81 -12.02
C ALA A 273 7.38 -14.63 -12.34
N THR A 274 8.46 -13.94 -12.66
CA THR A 274 9.78 -14.56 -12.77
C THR A 274 10.00 -15.22 -11.41
N GLN A 275 10.20 -16.52 -11.39
CA GLN A 275 10.55 -17.24 -10.16
C GLN A 275 11.83 -16.57 -9.64
N GLU A 276 11.70 -15.75 -8.61
CA GLU A 276 12.85 -15.26 -7.85
C GLU A 276 13.53 -16.52 -7.31
N GLU A 277 14.79 -16.68 -7.67
CA GLU A 277 15.66 -17.73 -7.14
C GLU A 277 15.57 -17.67 -5.63
N GLN A 278 15.12 -18.76 -5.01
CA GLN A 278 15.13 -18.91 -3.56
C GLN A 278 16.57 -18.68 -3.08
N PRO A 279 16.80 -17.81 -2.09
CA PRO A 279 18.13 -17.66 -1.53
C PRO A 279 18.60 -19.03 -0.99
N GLN A 280 19.68 -19.52 -1.55
CA GLN A 280 20.30 -20.78 -1.12
C GLN A 280 20.61 -20.68 0.39
N ALA A 281 20.11 -21.65 1.16
CA ALA A 281 20.41 -21.77 2.57
C ALA A 281 21.93 -21.84 2.79
N ILE A 282 22.47 -20.88 3.52
CA ILE A 282 23.88 -20.86 3.93
C ILE A 282 24.08 -22.03 4.89
N PRO A 283 25.02 -22.97 4.63
CA PRO A 283 25.25 -24.12 5.52
C PRO A 283 25.79 -23.63 6.86
N VAL A 284 25.11 -24.03 7.92
CA VAL A 284 25.52 -23.79 9.34
C VAL A 284 26.73 -24.67 9.69
N SER A 285 27.90 -24.31 9.19
CA SER A 285 29.14 -24.98 9.60
C SER A 285 30.26 -23.97 9.71
N ASN A 286 30.31 -23.19 10.79
CA ASN A 286 31.57 -22.59 11.30
C ASN A 286 31.39 -21.72 12.54
N SER A 287 30.28 -21.85 13.27
CA SER A 287 30.05 -21.06 14.51
C SER A 287 30.95 -21.47 15.69
N LYS A 288 31.57 -22.66 15.63
CA LYS A 288 32.46 -23.11 16.73
C LYS A 288 33.89 -22.54 16.67
N LYS A 289 34.35 -22.04 15.52
CA LYS A 289 35.69 -21.48 15.37
C LYS A 289 35.78 -20.01 15.77
N ALA A 290 34.75 -19.24 15.51
CA ALA A 290 34.67 -17.81 15.85
C ALA A 290 34.56 -17.57 17.37
N ILE A 291 33.92 -18.48 18.11
CA ILE A 291 33.77 -18.36 19.57
C ILE A 291 35.12 -18.64 20.31
N LYS A 292 36.02 -19.40 19.72
CA LYS A 292 37.31 -19.72 20.33
C LYS A 292 38.29 -18.56 20.15
N GLU A 293 38.29 -17.90 19.03
CA GLU A 293 39.19 -16.77 18.75
C GLU A 293 38.80 -15.49 19.51
N ALA A 294 37.49 -15.29 19.81
CA ALA A 294 37.04 -14.14 20.60
C ALA A 294 37.34 -14.24 22.11
N LYS A 295 37.62 -15.45 22.63
CA LYS A 295 38.01 -15.67 24.06
C LYS A 295 39.49 -15.48 24.33
N GLU A 296 40.34 -15.51 23.29
CA GLU A 296 41.80 -15.36 23.44
C GLU A 296 42.30 -13.91 23.25
N ALA A 297 41.42 -12.97 22.94
CA ALA A 297 41.77 -11.57 22.65
C ALA A 297 41.46 -10.55 23.78
N THR A 298 41.31 -11.01 25.05
CA THR A 298 41.15 -10.09 26.18
C THR A 298 42.46 -10.02 26.96
N PRO A 299 43.22 -8.93 26.89
CA PRO A 299 44.38 -8.71 27.79
C PRO A 299 43.89 -8.32 29.19
N ALA A 300 44.63 -8.77 30.18
CA ALA A 300 44.46 -8.57 31.63
C ALA A 300 44.46 -7.08 32.04
#